data_6bd5945b59a0ab3571f1008fb682070f
#
_entry.id   6bd5945b59a0ab3571f1008fb682070f
#
_cell.length_a   1.000
_cell.length_b   1.000
_cell.length_c   1.000
_cell.angle_alpha   90.00
_cell.angle_beta   90.00
_cell.angle_gamma   90.00
#
_symmetry.space_group_name_H-M   'P 1'
#
loop_
_entity.id
_entity.type
_entity.pdbx_description
1 polymer ?
#
loop_
_entity_poly.entity_id
_entity_poly.type
_entity_poly.pdbx_seq_one_letter_code
_entity_poly.pdbx_strand_id
1 'polypeptide(L)'
;MCRTATSCTSDSTYSLYAKSTTIKPNVMDTLAYIVWNPDLTAFLGMRWYSLCWLVGLLLAYLIVKRLYKEQKISPELFDPLFVYCFVGILIGSRLGHCLFYQPDYFLSSWQHVVEMIVPIRFMADGSVKFTGYEGLASHGGTLGLMIALWIYVRKTRLNIWRVLDNIAIATPTTACFIRLGNLMNSEIIGKVTDVPWAFIFERVDPMPRHPGQLYEALAYAVLFFIGWALYRKHPQKVGTGFFFGLCLTFIFTARFFIEYTKEIQEAFEASLPLDMGQLLSIPFIIVGVMCMAGGKWMQKLGTEPQKKIRL
;
A
#
# COMPACT_ATOMS: atom_id res chain seq x y z
N MET A 1 -47.99 -4.70 23.18
CA MET A 1 -48.31 -4.04 21.91
C MET A 1 -47.03 -3.90 21.09
N CYS A 2 -47.05 -4.60 20.00
CA CYS A 2 -45.94 -4.76 19.04
C CYS A 2 -45.62 -3.44 18.31
N ARG A 3 -44.32 -3.08 18.12
CA ARG A 3 -43.89 -2.28 16.98
C ARG A 3 -42.49 -2.73 16.56
N THR A 4 -42.49 -3.42 15.51
CA THR A 4 -41.59 -3.84 14.45
C THR A 4 -40.40 -2.98 14.19
N ALA A 5 -39.22 -3.62 14.19
CA ALA A 5 -37.96 -3.15 13.61
C ALA A 5 -38.10 -3.06 12.08
N THR A 6 -37.85 -1.90 11.52
CA THR A 6 -37.66 -1.69 10.08
C THR A 6 -36.18 -1.87 9.73
N SER A 7 -35.92 -2.95 9.02
CA SER A 7 -34.66 -3.19 8.31
C SER A 7 -34.49 -2.11 7.24
N CYS A 8 -33.41 -1.32 7.34
CA CYS A 8 -32.98 -0.43 6.28
C CYS A 8 -32.19 -1.24 5.25
N THR A 9 -32.84 -1.58 4.16
CA THR A 9 -32.24 -2.26 3.01
C THR A 9 -31.47 -1.25 2.18
N SER A 10 -30.18 -1.50 2.03
CA SER A 10 -29.23 -0.75 1.18
C SER A 10 -29.33 -1.11 -0.31
N ASP A 11 -30.53 -1.44 -0.81
CA ASP A 11 -30.72 -1.97 -2.17
C ASP A 11 -31.11 -0.93 -3.23
N SER A 12 -31.15 0.37 -2.92
CA SER A 12 -31.66 1.35 -3.89
C SER A 12 -30.61 2.09 -4.74
N THR A 13 -29.33 1.96 -4.45
CA THR A 13 -28.25 2.65 -5.19
C THR A 13 -27.65 1.83 -6.33
N TYR A 14 -27.78 0.51 -6.31
CA TYR A 14 -27.28 -0.34 -7.40
C TYR A 14 -28.23 -0.40 -8.63
N SER A 15 -29.48 0.04 -8.48
CA SER A 15 -30.50 -0.07 -9.55
C SER A 15 -30.44 1.02 -10.61
N LEU A 16 -29.76 2.14 -10.40
CA LEU A 16 -29.73 3.26 -11.34
C LEU A 16 -28.62 3.18 -12.39
N TYR A 17 -27.58 2.36 -12.17
CA TYR A 17 -26.50 2.15 -13.14
C TYR A 17 -26.73 0.95 -14.11
N ALA A 18 -27.78 0.16 -13.90
CA ALA A 18 -28.07 -1.05 -14.69
C ALA A 18 -28.78 -0.78 -16.05
N LYS A 19 -28.84 0.47 -16.53
CA LYS A 19 -29.41 0.82 -17.86
C LYS A 19 -28.37 1.32 -18.86
N SER A 20 -27.14 0.83 -18.81
CA SER A 20 -26.20 0.94 -19.89
C SER A 20 -26.17 -0.40 -20.63
N THR A 21 -26.74 -0.43 -21.82
CA THR A 21 -26.68 -1.46 -22.87
C THR A 21 -25.84 -2.68 -22.51
N THR A 22 -26.53 -3.75 -22.12
CA THR A 22 -25.93 -5.08 -21.88
C THR A 22 -25.47 -5.64 -23.23
N ILE A 23 -24.33 -5.24 -23.72
CA ILE A 23 -23.59 -5.94 -24.77
C ILE A 23 -23.08 -7.20 -24.10
N LYS A 24 -23.85 -8.31 -24.18
CA LYS A 24 -23.30 -9.62 -23.85
C LYS A 24 -22.22 -9.90 -24.88
N PRO A 25 -20.94 -10.08 -24.47
CA PRO A 25 -19.91 -10.45 -25.43
C PRO A 25 -20.34 -11.75 -26.12
N ASN A 26 -20.19 -11.80 -27.44
CA ASN A 26 -20.47 -13.00 -28.19
C ASN A 26 -19.53 -14.10 -27.68
N VAL A 27 -19.99 -15.34 -27.59
CA VAL A 27 -19.19 -16.49 -27.07
C VAL A 27 -17.84 -16.60 -27.78
N MET A 28 -17.77 -16.23 -29.07
CA MET A 28 -16.52 -16.20 -29.82
C MET A 28 -15.57 -15.08 -29.39
N ASP A 29 -16.07 -13.92 -28.93
CA ASP A 29 -15.24 -12.83 -28.44
C ASP A 29 -14.68 -13.15 -27.05
N THR A 30 -15.39 -13.96 -26.25
CA THR A 30 -14.96 -14.37 -24.90
C THR A 30 -13.74 -15.32 -24.94
N LEU A 31 -13.55 -16.07 -26.04
CA LEU A 31 -12.39 -16.95 -26.23
C LEU A 31 -11.08 -16.19 -26.49
N ALA A 32 -11.14 -14.89 -26.79
CA ALA A 32 -9.96 -14.06 -27.03
C ALA A 32 -9.41 -13.43 -25.73
N TYR A 33 -10.17 -13.41 -24.64
CA TYR A 33 -9.76 -12.78 -23.39
C TYR A 33 -9.26 -13.78 -22.36
N ILE A 34 -8.48 -13.27 -21.38
CA ILE A 34 -7.95 -14.08 -20.29
C ILE A 34 -9.02 -14.23 -19.22
N VAL A 35 -9.60 -15.42 -19.09
CA VAL A 35 -10.54 -15.73 -18.01
C VAL A 35 -9.76 -15.91 -16.71
N TRP A 36 -10.13 -15.10 -15.68
CA TRP A 36 -9.40 -15.04 -14.43
C TRP A 36 -10.30 -15.40 -13.24
N ASN A 37 -10.10 -16.60 -12.72
CA ASN A 37 -10.82 -17.10 -11.55
C ASN A 37 -9.93 -18.02 -10.71
N PRO A 38 -8.80 -17.55 -10.17
CA PRO A 38 -7.94 -18.39 -9.35
C PRO A 38 -8.60 -18.73 -8.02
N ASP A 39 -8.26 -19.88 -7.44
CA ASP A 39 -8.63 -20.14 -6.05
C ASP A 39 -8.06 -19.07 -5.14
N LEU A 40 -8.84 -18.63 -4.13
CA LEU A 40 -8.40 -17.61 -3.17
C LEU A 40 -7.34 -18.14 -2.21
N THR A 41 -7.32 -19.45 -2.02
CA THR A 41 -6.40 -20.14 -1.12
C THR A 41 -5.24 -20.73 -1.90
N ALA A 42 -4.05 -20.47 -1.41
CA ALA A 42 -2.82 -21.08 -1.86
C ALA A 42 -2.52 -22.34 -1.04
N PHE A 43 -1.26 -22.59 -0.82
CA PHE A 43 -0.72 -23.69 -0.05
C PHE A 43 -1.10 -23.56 1.45
N LEU A 44 -1.46 -24.67 2.12
CA LEU A 44 -1.82 -24.74 3.55
C LEU A 44 -3.01 -23.86 3.98
N GLY A 45 -3.95 -23.59 3.10
CA GLY A 45 -5.12 -22.76 3.42
C GLY A 45 -4.82 -21.26 3.56
N MET A 46 -3.60 -20.82 3.30
CA MET A 46 -3.28 -19.40 3.26
C MET A 46 -3.85 -18.73 2.01
N ARG A 47 -4.31 -17.50 2.16
CA ARG A 47 -4.75 -16.69 1.01
C ARG A 47 -3.55 -16.24 0.18
N TRP A 48 -3.68 -16.25 -1.13
CA TRP A 48 -2.66 -15.74 -2.06
C TRP A 48 -2.22 -14.31 -1.72
N TYR A 49 -3.15 -13.47 -1.32
CA TYR A 49 -2.85 -12.09 -0.91
C TYR A 49 -1.84 -12.05 0.26
N SER A 50 -2.08 -12.85 1.30
CA SER A 50 -1.18 -12.93 2.46
C SER A 50 0.19 -13.49 2.08
N LEU A 51 0.23 -14.48 1.19
CA LEU A 51 1.47 -15.06 0.69
C LEU A 51 2.28 -14.05 -0.13
N CYS A 52 1.63 -13.35 -1.05
CA CYS A 52 2.27 -12.28 -1.82
C CYS A 52 2.83 -11.19 -0.89
N TRP A 53 2.07 -10.80 0.11
CA TRP A 53 2.51 -9.82 1.10
C TRP A 53 3.75 -10.28 1.85
N LEU A 54 3.75 -11.53 2.31
CA LEU A 54 4.89 -12.15 3.00
C LEU A 54 6.13 -12.20 2.12
N VAL A 55 5.99 -12.65 0.86
CA VAL A 55 7.11 -12.72 -0.10
C VAL A 55 7.65 -11.31 -0.37
N GLY A 56 6.78 -10.33 -0.60
CA GLY A 56 7.19 -8.93 -0.83
C GLY A 56 7.97 -8.35 0.35
N LEU A 57 7.52 -8.59 1.59
CA LEU A 57 8.22 -8.15 2.80
C LEU A 57 9.57 -8.87 2.98
N LEU A 58 9.60 -10.18 2.75
CA LEU A 58 10.84 -10.95 2.86
C LEU A 58 11.90 -10.45 1.86
N LEU A 59 11.49 -10.20 0.61
CA LEU A 59 12.39 -9.64 -0.41
C LEU A 59 12.88 -8.26 0.01
N ALA A 60 12.00 -7.37 0.48
CA ALA A 60 12.41 -6.06 0.95
C ALA A 60 13.39 -6.14 2.13
N TYR A 61 13.12 -7.03 3.09
CA TYR A 61 14.04 -7.30 4.21
C TYR A 61 15.42 -7.73 3.71
N LEU A 62 15.49 -8.71 2.81
CA LEU A 62 16.75 -9.22 2.27
C LEU A 62 17.51 -8.15 1.48
N ILE A 63 16.80 -7.33 0.70
CA ILE A 63 17.38 -6.23 -0.08
C ILE A 63 17.96 -5.18 0.86
N VAL A 64 17.21 -4.68 1.83
CA VAL A 64 17.70 -3.65 2.76
C VAL A 64 18.86 -4.19 3.59
N LYS A 65 18.79 -5.45 4.06
CA LYS A 65 19.90 -6.11 4.76
C LYS A 65 21.17 -6.14 3.93
N ARG A 66 21.05 -6.47 2.63
CA ARG A 66 22.17 -6.45 1.70
C ARG A 66 22.72 -5.04 1.51
N LEU A 67 21.86 -4.03 1.32
CA LEU A 67 22.25 -2.63 1.18
C LEU A 67 23.01 -2.12 2.41
N TYR A 68 22.55 -2.44 3.62
CA TYR A 68 23.23 -2.09 4.87
C TYR A 68 24.62 -2.73 4.95
N LYS A 69 24.73 -4.01 4.58
CA LYS A 69 26.01 -4.73 4.54
C LYS A 69 26.98 -4.09 3.54
N GLU A 70 26.54 -3.80 2.31
CA GLU A 70 27.36 -3.16 1.26
C GLU A 70 27.82 -1.75 1.68
N GLN A 71 27.00 -1.03 2.43
CA GLN A 71 27.31 0.31 2.96
C GLN A 71 28.11 0.27 4.28
N LYS A 72 28.51 -0.93 4.75
CA LYS A 72 29.25 -1.13 6.01
C LYS A 72 28.52 -0.53 7.23
N ILE A 73 27.19 -0.54 7.24
CA ILE A 73 26.38 -0.17 8.40
C ILE A 73 26.33 -1.39 9.33
N SER A 74 26.52 -1.15 10.64
CA SER A 74 26.49 -2.24 11.64
C SER A 74 25.18 -3.05 11.55
N PRO A 75 25.25 -4.39 11.56
CA PRO A 75 24.07 -5.26 11.59
C PRO A 75 23.14 -4.97 12.77
N GLU A 76 23.67 -4.55 13.91
CA GLU A 76 22.94 -4.18 15.10
C GLU A 76 21.97 -2.98 14.87
N LEU A 77 22.24 -2.16 13.86
CA LEU A 77 21.36 -1.05 13.47
C LEU A 77 20.26 -1.50 12.49
N PHE A 78 20.45 -2.62 11.80
CA PHE A 78 19.48 -3.11 10.83
C PHE A 78 18.28 -3.81 11.49
N ASP A 79 18.52 -4.72 12.42
CA ASP A 79 17.46 -5.52 13.04
C ASP A 79 16.38 -4.65 13.72
N PRO A 80 16.73 -3.58 14.49
CA PRO A 80 15.75 -2.64 15.02
C PRO A 80 14.93 -1.94 13.95
N LEU A 81 15.49 -1.62 12.77
CA LEU A 81 14.75 -0.93 11.72
C LEU A 81 13.47 -1.68 11.35
N PHE A 82 13.59 -3.00 11.14
CA PHE A 82 12.44 -3.82 10.77
C PHE A 82 11.38 -3.80 11.88
N VAL A 83 11.79 -3.94 13.13
CA VAL A 83 10.89 -3.91 14.29
C VAL A 83 10.19 -2.54 14.39
N TYR A 84 10.93 -1.44 14.28
CA TYR A 84 10.35 -0.10 14.31
C TYR A 84 9.33 0.12 13.21
N CYS A 85 9.65 -0.28 11.97
CA CYS A 85 8.74 -0.17 10.84
C CYS A 85 7.48 -1.01 11.04
N PHE A 86 7.64 -2.29 11.42
CA PHE A 86 6.52 -3.20 11.61
C PHE A 86 5.57 -2.73 12.71
N VAL A 87 6.12 -2.43 13.89
CA VAL A 87 5.33 -1.95 15.04
C VAL A 87 4.67 -0.61 14.74
N GLY A 88 5.42 0.31 14.11
CA GLY A 88 4.89 1.63 13.74
C GLY A 88 3.73 1.54 12.76
N ILE A 89 3.86 0.72 11.71
CA ILE A 89 2.78 0.50 10.73
C ILE A 89 1.57 -0.15 11.42
N LEU A 90 1.78 -1.19 12.21
CA LEU A 90 0.69 -1.93 12.84
C LEU A 90 -0.10 -1.05 13.80
N ILE A 91 0.59 -0.39 14.75
CA ILE A 91 -0.04 0.50 15.73
C ILE A 91 -0.70 1.68 15.02
N GLY A 92 0.02 2.31 14.09
CA GLY A 92 -0.51 3.46 13.35
C GLY A 92 -1.75 3.11 12.53
N SER A 93 -1.75 1.98 11.82
CA SER A 93 -2.90 1.52 11.04
C SER A 93 -4.10 1.24 11.94
N ARG A 94 -3.88 0.61 13.08
CA ARG A 94 -4.95 0.30 14.03
C ARG A 94 -5.53 1.54 14.66
N LEU A 95 -4.70 2.40 15.21
CA LEU A 95 -5.14 3.66 15.80
C LEU A 95 -5.82 4.56 14.76
N GLY A 96 -5.28 4.64 13.56
CA GLY A 96 -5.89 5.38 12.47
C GLY A 96 -7.29 4.86 12.13
N HIS A 97 -7.48 3.55 12.09
CA HIS A 97 -8.81 2.98 11.89
C HIS A 97 -9.75 3.33 13.04
N CYS A 98 -9.35 3.08 14.28
CA CYS A 98 -10.20 3.29 15.45
C CYS A 98 -10.59 4.76 15.63
N LEU A 99 -9.66 5.70 15.41
CA LEU A 99 -9.90 7.11 15.68
C LEU A 99 -10.59 7.87 14.54
N PHE A 100 -10.41 7.44 13.28
CA PHE A 100 -10.95 8.17 12.13
C PHE A 100 -12.16 7.49 11.48
N TYR A 101 -12.27 6.14 11.56
CA TYR A 101 -13.37 5.43 10.92
C TYR A 101 -14.47 4.98 11.88
N GLN A 102 -14.12 4.70 13.15
CA GLN A 102 -15.09 4.23 14.15
C GLN A 102 -14.89 4.89 15.52
N PRO A 103 -14.73 6.24 15.63
CA PRO A 103 -14.48 6.91 16.89
C PRO A 103 -15.61 6.70 17.88
N ASP A 104 -16.87 6.74 17.42
CA ASP A 104 -18.04 6.60 18.27
C ASP A 104 -18.11 5.23 18.97
N TYR A 105 -17.63 4.19 18.33
CA TYR A 105 -17.52 2.86 18.94
C TYR A 105 -16.37 2.78 19.93
N PHE A 106 -15.15 3.09 19.47
CA PHE A 106 -13.95 2.85 20.28
C PHE A 106 -13.78 3.83 21.45
N LEU A 107 -14.37 5.01 21.39
CA LEU A 107 -14.31 6.01 22.45
C LEU A 107 -15.55 5.99 23.37
N SER A 108 -16.51 5.08 23.15
CA SER A 108 -17.76 5.02 23.93
C SER A 108 -17.58 4.42 25.32
N SER A 109 -16.60 3.55 25.52
CA SER A 109 -16.33 2.91 26.81
C SER A 109 -14.84 2.56 26.97
N TRP A 110 -14.39 2.42 28.22
CA TRP A 110 -13.01 2.00 28.48
C TRP A 110 -12.68 0.61 27.93
N GLN A 111 -13.66 -0.29 27.88
CA GLN A 111 -13.52 -1.62 27.32
C GLN A 111 -13.20 -1.55 25.82
N HIS A 112 -13.91 -0.70 25.07
CA HIS A 112 -13.64 -0.47 23.65
C HIS A 112 -12.29 0.23 23.41
N VAL A 113 -11.83 1.07 24.36
CA VAL A 113 -10.46 1.62 24.30
C VAL A 113 -9.41 0.51 24.45
N VAL A 114 -9.64 -0.50 25.28
CA VAL A 114 -8.77 -1.68 25.37
C VAL A 114 -8.76 -2.47 24.04
N GLU A 115 -9.88 -2.60 23.37
CA GLU A 115 -10.01 -3.25 22.06
C GLU A 115 -9.22 -2.52 20.93
N MET A 116 -8.90 -1.23 21.10
CA MET A 116 -8.02 -0.53 20.16
C MET A 116 -6.61 -1.11 20.15
N ILE A 117 -6.11 -1.53 21.32
CA ILE A 117 -4.72 -1.94 21.51
C ILE A 117 -4.59 -3.46 21.50
N VAL A 118 -5.56 -4.15 22.12
CA VAL A 118 -5.56 -5.62 22.25
C VAL A 118 -6.52 -6.20 21.19
N PRO A 119 -6.12 -7.23 20.43
CA PRO A 119 -6.93 -7.81 19.34
C PRO A 119 -8.06 -8.72 19.87
N ILE A 120 -8.86 -8.20 20.80
CA ILE A 120 -9.99 -8.86 21.43
C ILE A 120 -11.26 -8.03 21.25
N ARG A 121 -12.41 -8.64 21.44
CA ARG A 121 -13.72 -7.98 21.51
C ARG A 121 -14.47 -8.48 22.74
N PHE A 122 -14.98 -7.53 23.53
CA PHE A 122 -15.88 -7.83 24.63
C PHE A 122 -17.29 -8.09 24.08
N MET A 123 -17.84 -9.28 24.35
CA MET A 123 -19.18 -9.66 23.88
C MET A 123 -20.24 -9.27 24.91
N ALA A 124 -21.49 -9.13 24.47
CA ALA A 124 -22.60 -8.71 25.33
C ALA A 124 -22.91 -9.71 26.47
N ASP A 125 -22.49 -10.97 26.32
CA ASP A 125 -22.60 -12.03 27.32
C ASP A 125 -21.46 -11.99 28.38
N GLY A 126 -20.57 -11.00 28.32
CA GLY A 126 -19.41 -10.87 29.18
C GLY A 126 -18.19 -11.72 28.75
N SER A 127 -18.29 -12.50 27.70
CA SER A 127 -17.18 -13.27 27.14
C SER A 127 -16.20 -12.39 26.36
N VAL A 128 -14.95 -12.85 26.23
CA VAL A 128 -13.92 -12.17 25.44
C VAL A 128 -13.54 -13.06 24.26
N LYS A 129 -13.69 -12.51 23.05
CA LYS A 129 -13.34 -13.22 21.81
C LYS A 129 -12.09 -12.62 21.21
N PHE A 130 -11.12 -13.48 20.83
CA PHE A 130 -10.00 -13.06 20.01
C PHE A 130 -10.45 -12.83 18.57
N THR A 131 -10.35 -11.60 18.08
CA THR A 131 -10.79 -11.21 16.73
C THR A 131 -9.62 -10.91 15.79
N GLY A 132 -8.40 -10.81 16.30
CA GLY A 132 -7.30 -10.22 15.56
C GLY A 132 -7.48 -8.70 15.41
N TYR A 133 -6.61 -8.07 14.63
CA TYR A 133 -6.76 -6.65 14.27
C TYR A 133 -7.63 -6.51 13.02
N GLU A 134 -8.94 -6.45 13.23
CA GLU A 134 -9.90 -6.09 12.19
C GLU A 134 -9.92 -4.57 12.02
N GLY A 135 -9.82 -4.10 10.77
CA GLY A 135 -9.77 -2.69 10.45
C GLY A 135 -8.39 -2.07 10.65
N LEU A 136 -7.73 -1.84 9.54
CA LEU A 136 -6.41 -1.20 9.46
C LEU A 136 -6.49 -0.07 8.43
N ALA A 137 -6.18 1.15 8.85
CA ALA A 137 -6.19 2.33 7.99
C ALA A 137 -4.79 2.60 7.42
N SER A 138 -4.66 2.65 6.10
CA SER A 138 -3.38 2.88 5.42
C SER A 138 -2.75 4.25 5.75
N HIS A 139 -3.56 5.29 5.90
CA HIS A 139 -3.08 6.62 6.31
C HIS A 139 -2.48 6.60 7.72
N GLY A 140 -3.13 5.88 8.66
CA GLY A 140 -2.60 5.68 10.00
C GLY A 140 -1.29 4.89 9.98
N GLY A 141 -1.20 3.85 9.16
CA GLY A 141 0.03 3.08 8.96
C GLY A 141 1.19 3.92 8.42
N THR A 142 0.91 4.81 7.47
CA THR A 142 1.92 5.73 6.93
C THR A 142 2.42 6.70 8.01
N LEU A 143 1.52 7.29 8.78
CA LEU A 143 1.90 8.18 9.89
C LEU A 143 2.70 7.43 10.95
N GLY A 144 2.27 6.23 11.32
CA GLY A 144 2.99 5.36 12.27
C GLY A 144 4.40 5.00 11.78
N LEU A 145 4.56 4.69 10.48
CA LEU A 145 5.86 4.47 9.87
C LEU A 145 6.75 5.71 9.94
N MET A 146 6.21 6.89 9.63
CA MET A 146 6.97 8.14 9.71
C MET A 146 7.50 8.40 11.12
N ILE A 147 6.64 8.23 12.13
CA ILE A 147 7.02 8.37 13.55
C ILE A 147 8.08 7.33 13.94
N ALA A 148 7.89 6.07 13.54
CA ALA A 148 8.83 4.99 13.82
C ALA A 148 10.21 5.25 13.21
N LEU A 149 10.27 5.69 11.96
CA LEU A 149 11.51 6.06 11.28
C LEU A 149 12.19 7.27 11.94
N TRP A 150 11.41 8.25 12.36
CA TRP A 150 11.93 9.41 13.10
C TRP A 150 12.57 8.97 14.43
N ILE A 151 11.91 8.12 15.21
CA ILE A 151 12.45 7.57 16.47
C ILE A 151 13.70 6.73 16.20
N TYR A 152 13.65 5.86 15.18
CA TYR A 152 14.78 5.02 14.79
C TYR A 152 16.02 5.86 14.46
N VAL A 153 15.88 6.87 13.62
CA VAL A 153 16.97 7.76 13.21
C VAL A 153 17.54 8.53 14.41
N ARG A 154 16.68 9.00 15.33
CA ARG A 154 17.10 9.67 16.56
C ARG A 154 17.96 8.78 17.46
N LYS A 155 17.58 7.50 17.56
CA LYS A 155 18.32 6.52 18.40
C LYS A 155 19.62 6.05 17.74
N THR A 156 19.59 5.77 16.44
CA THR A 156 20.75 5.21 15.72
C THR A 156 21.73 6.26 15.22
N ARG A 157 21.34 7.54 15.19
CA ARG A 157 22.11 8.65 14.63
C ARG A 157 22.46 8.47 13.14
N LEU A 158 21.73 7.59 12.44
CA LEU A 158 21.85 7.47 10.99
C LEU A 158 21.23 8.69 10.30
N ASN A 159 21.76 9.03 9.14
CA ASN A 159 21.15 10.04 8.29
C ASN A 159 19.80 9.53 7.79
N ILE A 160 18.72 10.33 7.96
CA ILE A 160 17.35 9.95 7.55
C ILE A 160 17.28 9.62 6.06
N TRP A 161 17.97 10.37 5.19
CA TRP A 161 17.98 10.12 3.77
C TRP A 161 18.64 8.79 3.42
N ARG A 162 19.67 8.37 4.17
CA ARG A 162 20.26 7.04 3.98
C ARG A 162 19.26 5.93 4.30
N VAL A 163 18.50 6.09 5.36
CA VAL A 163 17.45 5.12 5.73
C VAL A 163 16.35 5.09 4.68
N LEU A 164 15.82 6.26 4.30
CA LEU A 164 14.76 6.39 3.31
C LEU A 164 15.18 5.88 1.92
N ASP A 165 16.39 6.20 1.46
CA ASP A 165 16.91 5.73 0.17
C ASP A 165 17.02 4.20 0.14
N ASN A 166 17.52 3.57 1.21
CA ASN A 166 17.59 2.10 1.30
C ASN A 166 16.22 1.44 1.29
N ILE A 167 15.26 1.98 2.03
CA ILE A 167 13.87 1.50 2.02
C ILE A 167 13.27 1.69 0.63
N ALA A 168 13.47 2.85 0.00
CA ALA A 168 12.91 3.18 -1.30
C ALA A 168 13.43 2.28 -2.44
N ILE A 169 14.67 1.80 -2.37
CA ILE A 169 15.19 0.81 -3.34
C ILE A 169 14.45 -0.53 -3.19
N ALA A 170 14.06 -0.91 -1.97
CA ALA A 170 13.38 -2.18 -1.69
C ALA A 170 11.84 -2.10 -1.85
N THR A 171 11.24 -0.94 -1.57
CA THR A 171 9.78 -0.74 -1.58
C THR A 171 9.08 -1.24 -2.84
N PRO A 172 9.62 -1.04 -4.07
CA PRO A 172 8.96 -1.50 -5.28
C PRO A 172 8.72 -3.01 -5.33
N THR A 173 9.57 -3.83 -4.67
CA THR A 173 9.35 -5.29 -4.62
C THR A 173 8.10 -5.62 -3.81
N THR A 174 7.96 -5.02 -2.62
CA THR A 174 6.76 -5.22 -1.80
C THR A 174 5.52 -4.69 -2.50
N ALA A 175 5.59 -3.51 -3.11
CA ALA A 175 4.49 -2.92 -3.85
C ALA A 175 4.05 -3.81 -5.03
N CYS A 176 4.99 -4.37 -5.79
CA CYS A 176 4.72 -5.31 -6.87
C CYS A 176 3.94 -6.54 -6.37
N PHE A 177 4.44 -7.20 -5.32
CA PHE A 177 3.77 -8.38 -4.77
C PHE A 177 2.41 -8.09 -4.15
N ILE A 178 2.22 -6.93 -3.53
CA ILE A 178 0.89 -6.49 -3.06
C ILE A 178 -0.09 -6.40 -4.24
N ARG A 179 0.33 -5.83 -5.38
CA ARG A 179 -0.52 -5.75 -6.58
C ARG A 179 -0.81 -7.11 -7.20
N LEU A 180 0.13 -8.02 -7.19
CA LEU A 180 -0.12 -9.42 -7.57
C LEU A 180 -1.13 -10.08 -6.61
N GLY A 181 -1.06 -9.80 -5.32
CA GLY A 181 -2.05 -10.24 -4.35
C GLY A 181 -3.45 -9.68 -4.62
N ASN A 182 -3.58 -8.38 -4.97
CA ASN A 182 -4.85 -7.79 -5.39
C ASN A 182 -5.39 -8.47 -6.67
N LEU A 183 -4.53 -8.80 -7.63
CA LEU A 183 -4.90 -9.53 -8.84
C LEU A 183 -5.50 -10.90 -8.50
N MET A 184 -4.88 -11.65 -7.57
CA MET A 184 -5.39 -12.96 -7.12
C MET A 184 -6.76 -12.83 -6.43
N ASN A 185 -7.01 -11.73 -5.72
CA ASN A 185 -8.29 -11.45 -5.09
C ASN A 185 -9.34 -10.86 -6.05
N SER A 186 -8.97 -10.51 -7.29
CA SER A 186 -9.83 -9.77 -8.23
C SER A 186 -10.29 -8.41 -7.67
N GLU A 187 -9.42 -7.73 -6.93
CA GLU A 187 -9.66 -6.40 -6.34
C GLU A 187 -9.02 -5.28 -7.18
N ILE A 188 -9.58 -4.07 -7.11
CA ILE A 188 -9.04 -2.86 -7.77
C ILE A 188 -8.90 -3.09 -9.30
N ILE A 189 -9.93 -3.65 -9.89
CA ILE A 189 -10.00 -3.90 -11.34
C ILE A 189 -10.15 -2.60 -12.13
N GLY A 190 -9.88 -2.68 -13.43
CA GLY A 190 -10.03 -1.54 -14.33
C GLY A 190 -11.40 -1.47 -15.01
N LYS A 191 -11.56 -0.42 -15.81
CA LYS A 191 -12.75 -0.18 -16.66
C LYS A 191 -12.92 -1.32 -17.67
N VAL A 192 -14.16 -1.49 -18.14
CA VAL A 192 -14.47 -2.38 -19.26
C VAL A 192 -13.69 -1.92 -20.49
N THR A 193 -13.13 -2.85 -21.24
CA THR A 193 -12.27 -2.59 -22.38
C THR A 193 -12.31 -3.72 -23.40
N ASP A 194 -11.90 -3.43 -24.63
CA ASP A 194 -11.80 -4.36 -25.74
C ASP A 194 -10.33 -4.70 -26.12
N VAL A 195 -9.36 -4.27 -25.30
CA VAL A 195 -7.95 -4.58 -25.57
C VAL A 195 -7.70 -6.10 -25.56
N PRO A 196 -6.82 -6.62 -26.42
CA PRO A 196 -6.65 -8.08 -26.59
C PRO A 196 -6.07 -8.79 -25.35
N TRP A 197 -5.53 -8.05 -24.39
CA TRP A 197 -5.02 -8.58 -23.11
C TRP A 197 -5.95 -8.28 -21.93
N ALA A 198 -7.23 -7.99 -22.18
CA ALA A 198 -8.20 -7.78 -21.13
C ALA A 198 -8.47 -9.06 -20.33
N PHE A 199 -8.80 -8.90 -19.07
CA PHE A 199 -9.15 -9.99 -18.17
C PHE A 199 -10.65 -10.00 -17.90
N ILE A 200 -11.25 -11.18 -17.91
CA ILE A 200 -12.60 -11.41 -17.41
C ILE A 200 -12.47 -11.91 -15.97
N PHE A 201 -12.76 -11.04 -15.02
CA PHE A 201 -12.73 -11.37 -13.59
C PHE A 201 -14.07 -12.03 -13.20
N GLU A 202 -14.19 -13.35 -13.37
CA GLU A 202 -15.46 -14.07 -13.18
C GLU A 202 -16.11 -13.86 -11.82
N ARG A 203 -15.33 -13.53 -10.79
CA ARG A 203 -15.85 -13.21 -9.45
C ARG A 203 -16.54 -11.84 -9.36
N VAL A 204 -16.32 -10.97 -10.33
CA VAL A 204 -16.87 -9.62 -10.34
C VAL A 204 -18.00 -9.54 -11.36
N ASP A 205 -17.69 -9.78 -12.63
CA ASP A 205 -18.66 -9.79 -13.70
C ASP A 205 -18.06 -10.48 -14.96
N PRO A 206 -18.90 -10.79 -15.98
CA PRO A 206 -18.46 -11.44 -17.21
C PRO A 206 -17.83 -10.47 -18.23
N MET A 207 -17.55 -9.22 -17.88
CA MET A 207 -17.06 -8.21 -18.81
C MET A 207 -15.53 -8.21 -18.88
N PRO A 208 -14.94 -8.04 -20.09
CA PRO A 208 -13.50 -7.86 -20.22
C PRO A 208 -13.07 -6.50 -19.64
N ARG A 209 -12.05 -6.50 -18.80
CA ARG A 209 -11.60 -5.33 -18.04
C ARG A 209 -10.08 -5.17 -18.09
N HIS A 210 -9.62 -3.94 -17.94
CA HIS A 210 -8.20 -3.68 -17.74
C HIS A 210 -7.70 -4.34 -16.44
N PRO A 211 -6.63 -5.15 -16.46
CA PRO A 211 -5.98 -5.66 -15.25
C PRO A 211 -5.08 -4.57 -14.63
N GLY A 212 -5.70 -3.55 -14.04
CA GLY A 212 -4.99 -2.39 -13.47
C GLY A 212 -3.94 -2.77 -12.44
N GLN A 213 -4.22 -3.81 -11.65
CA GLN A 213 -3.28 -4.37 -10.66
C GLN A 213 -2.01 -4.90 -11.33
N LEU A 214 -2.16 -5.59 -12.46
CA LEU A 214 -1.03 -6.13 -13.22
C LEU A 214 -0.18 -5.01 -13.83
N TYR A 215 -0.81 -3.94 -14.32
CA TYR A 215 -0.08 -2.77 -14.83
C TYR A 215 0.77 -2.13 -13.74
N GLU A 216 0.19 -1.94 -12.54
CA GLU A 216 0.94 -1.42 -11.40
C GLU A 216 2.05 -2.37 -10.96
N ALA A 217 1.80 -3.68 -10.90
CA ALA A 217 2.80 -4.67 -10.54
C ALA A 217 4.01 -4.63 -11.49
N LEU A 218 3.76 -4.59 -12.80
CA LEU A 218 4.81 -4.48 -13.82
C LEU A 218 5.59 -3.17 -13.71
N ALA A 219 4.90 -2.05 -13.53
CA ALA A 219 5.55 -0.74 -13.33
C ALA A 219 6.47 -0.77 -12.10
N TYR A 220 6.03 -1.35 -10.99
CA TYR A 220 6.85 -1.44 -9.77
C TYR A 220 8.01 -2.42 -9.93
N ALA A 221 7.83 -3.52 -10.66
CA ALA A 221 8.95 -4.41 -11.01
C ALA A 221 10.02 -3.67 -11.84
N VAL A 222 9.59 -2.91 -12.86
CA VAL A 222 10.51 -2.09 -13.67
C VAL A 222 11.23 -1.05 -12.80
N LEU A 223 10.51 -0.38 -11.89
CA LEU A 223 11.12 0.57 -10.96
C LEU A 223 12.19 -0.09 -10.08
N PHE A 224 11.94 -1.31 -9.59
CA PHE A 224 12.94 -2.04 -8.81
C PHE A 224 14.23 -2.25 -9.61
N PHE A 225 14.12 -2.73 -10.84
CA PHE A 225 15.31 -2.97 -11.67
C PHE A 225 16.04 -1.68 -12.03
N ILE A 226 15.32 -0.59 -12.32
CA ILE A 226 15.90 0.73 -12.55
C ILE A 226 16.63 1.22 -11.28
N GLY A 227 15.96 1.18 -10.13
CA GLY A 227 16.50 1.62 -8.85
C GLY A 227 17.74 0.82 -8.46
N TRP A 228 17.70 -0.51 -8.64
CA TRP A 228 18.82 -1.40 -8.38
C TRP A 228 20.00 -1.13 -9.31
N ALA A 229 19.76 -0.99 -10.62
CA ALA A 229 20.80 -0.68 -11.60
C ALA A 229 21.46 0.69 -11.32
N LEU A 230 20.65 1.70 -10.99
CA LEU A 230 21.15 3.03 -10.60
C LEU A 230 21.96 2.98 -9.30
N TYR A 231 21.52 2.20 -8.31
CA TYR A 231 22.27 1.98 -7.08
C TYR A 231 23.63 1.35 -7.37
N ARG A 232 23.67 0.30 -8.19
CA ARG A 232 24.93 -0.36 -8.58
C ARG A 232 25.89 0.56 -9.30
N LYS A 233 25.37 1.48 -10.12
CA LYS A 233 26.18 2.45 -10.89
C LYS A 233 26.57 3.67 -10.05
N HIS A 234 25.71 4.11 -9.13
CA HIS A 234 25.88 5.35 -8.37
C HIS A 234 25.58 5.16 -6.87
N PRO A 235 26.30 4.27 -6.15
CA PRO A 235 26.03 4.00 -4.73
C PRO A 235 26.23 5.24 -3.84
N GLN A 236 27.04 6.21 -4.29
CA GLN A 236 27.29 7.48 -3.60
C GLN A 236 26.05 8.39 -3.50
N LYS A 237 24.98 8.12 -4.27
CA LYS A 237 23.72 8.85 -4.18
C LYS A 237 22.86 8.42 -2.99
N VAL A 238 23.19 7.31 -2.33
CA VAL A 238 22.50 6.91 -1.10
C VAL A 238 22.82 7.89 0.03
N GLY A 239 21.80 8.35 0.70
CA GLY A 239 21.89 9.37 1.75
C GLY A 239 21.68 10.80 1.23
N THR A 240 21.29 10.97 -0.03
CA THR A 240 20.97 12.27 -0.62
C THR A 240 19.46 12.48 -0.84
N GLY A 241 18.63 11.47 -0.60
CA GLY A 241 17.20 11.47 -0.91
C GLY A 241 16.90 11.14 -2.38
N PHE A 242 17.91 10.81 -3.17
CA PHE A 242 17.75 10.54 -4.60
C PHE A 242 16.87 9.32 -4.88
N PHE A 243 17.14 8.18 -4.23
CA PHE A 243 16.35 6.95 -4.44
C PHE A 243 14.97 7.05 -3.86
N PHE A 244 14.82 7.74 -2.75
CA PHE A 244 13.50 8.07 -2.19
C PHE A 244 12.69 8.92 -3.17
N GLY A 245 13.29 9.98 -3.72
CA GLY A 245 12.67 10.81 -4.74
C GLY A 245 12.33 10.05 -6.02
N LEU A 246 13.24 9.19 -6.51
CA LEU A 246 13.01 8.33 -7.67
C LEU A 246 11.80 7.41 -7.45
N CYS A 247 11.74 6.77 -6.28
CA CYS A 247 10.65 5.86 -5.93
C CYS A 247 9.29 6.60 -5.90
N LEU A 248 9.21 7.74 -5.22
CA LEU A 248 7.99 8.55 -5.18
C LEU A 248 7.60 9.01 -6.58
N THR A 249 8.51 9.64 -7.32
CA THR A 249 8.22 10.16 -8.66
C THR A 249 7.69 9.06 -9.57
N PHE A 250 8.37 7.92 -9.62
CA PHE A 250 7.98 6.83 -10.52
C PHE A 250 6.64 6.20 -10.13
N ILE A 251 6.48 5.84 -8.85
CA ILE A 251 5.24 5.20 -8.36
C ILE A 251 4.03 6.10 -8.64
N PHE A 252 4.10 7.36 -8.26
CA PHE A 252 2.96 8.26 -8.40
C PHE A 252 2.74 8.72 -9.83
N THR A 253 3.78 8.79 -10.67
CA THR A 253 3.61 9.01 -12.12
C THR A 253 2.95 7.80 -12.78
N ALA A 254 3.42 6.58 -12.49
CA ALA A 254 2.79 5.37 -13.00
C ALA A 254 1.32 5.29 -12.55
N ARG A 255 1.05 5.55 -11.26
CA ARG A 255 -0.31 5.59 -10.72
C ARG A 255 -1.18 6.62 -11.43
N PHE A 256 -0.67 7.83 -11.66
CA PHE A 256 -1.39 8.89 -12.35
C PHE A 256 -1.91 8.43 -13.72
N PHE A 257 -1.08 7.75 -14.51
CA PHE A 257 -1.48 7.26 -15.84
C PHE A 257 -2.35 6.00 -15.77
N ILE A 258 -2.06 5.07 -14.86
CA ILE A 258 -2.85 3.84 -14.72
C ILE A 258 -4.26 4.14 -14.21
N GLU A 259 -4.45 5.20 -13.44
CA GLU A 259 -5.76 5.61 -12.92
C GLU A 259 -6.78 5.84 -14.04
N TYR A 260 -6.37 6.32 -15.23
CA TYR A 260 -7.27 6.43 -16.39
C TYR A 260 -7.91 5.09 -16.79
N THR A 261 -7.27 3.97 -16.50
CA THR A 261 -7.78 2.62 -16.82
C THR A 261 -8.62 2.02 -15.69
N LYS A 262 -8.71 2.66 -14.51
CA LYS A 262 -9.46 2.17 -13.36
C LYS A 262 -10.89 2.69 -13.36
N GLU A 263 -11.78 1.93 -12.74
CA GLU A 263 -13.13 2.42 -12.44
C GLU A 263 -13.09 3.48 -11.35
N ILE A 264 -14.03 4.44 -11.46
CA ILE A 264 -14.27 5.46 -10.43
C ILE A 264 -14.71 4.72 -9.16
N GLN A 265 -14.02 4.95 -8.05
CA GLN A 265 -14.29 4.26 -6.79
C GLN A 265 -15.38 4.97 -5.98
N GLU A 266 -15.49 6.28 -6.11
CA GLU A 266 -16.42 7.12 -5.33
C GLU A 266 -17.27 7.99 -6.26
N ALA A 267 -18.57 8.05 -6.01
CA ALA A 267 -19.53 8.75 -6.88
C ALA A 267 -19.21 10.24 -7.10
N PHE A 268 -18.60 10.90 -6.11
CA PHE A 268 -18.25 12.32 -6.21
C PHE A 268 -17.08 12.57 -7.19
N GLU A 269 -16.25 11.58 -7.48
CA GLU A 269 -15.12 11.69 -8.42
C GLU A 269 -15.58 11.99 -9.85
N ALA A 270 -16.80 11.56 -10.19
CA ALA A 270 -17.38 11.82 -11.52
C ALA A 270 -17.55 13.33 -11.84
N SER A 271 -17.56 14.19 -10.82
CA SER A 271 -17.66 15.65 -10.97
C SER A 271 -16.30 16.35 -11.04
N LEU A 272 -15.20 15.63 -10.80
CA LEU A 272 -13.86 16.21 -10.78
C LEU A 272 -13.18 16.11 -12.15
N PRO A 273 -12.32 17.08 -12.51
CA PRO A 273 -11.55 17.04 -13.76
C PRO A 273 -10.50 15.94 -13.78
N LEU A 274 -10.08 15.46 -12.61
CA LEU A 274 -9.12 14.37 -12.39
C LEU A 274 -9.63 13.49 -11.23
N ASP A 275 -9.43 12.19 -11.33
CA ASP A 275 -9.76 11.24 -10.26
C ASP A 275 -8.92 11.52 -9.00
N MET A 276 -9.43 11.16 -7.82
CA MET A 276 -8.74 11.40 -6.56
C MET A 276 -7.33 10.76 -6.52
N GLY A 277 -7.16 9.60 -7.14
CA GLY A 277 -5.86 8.96 -7.29
C GLY A 277 -4.85 9.81 -8.05
N GLN A 278 -5.31 10.55 -9.08
CA GLN A 278 -4.49 11.46 -9.87
C GLN A 278 -4.15 12.73 -9.09
N LEU A 279 -5.17 13.37 -8.49
CA LEU A 279 -4.98 14.57 -7.67
C LEU A 279 -3.99 14.34 -6.52
N LEU A 280 -4.15 13.23 -5.82
CA LEU A 280 -3.24 12.85 -4.73
C LEU A 280 -1.84 12.49 -5.23
N SER A 281 -1.67 12.09 -6.48
CA SER A 281 -0.36 11.73 -7.03
C SER A 281 0.52 12.96 -7.30
N ILE A 282 -0.08 14.09 -7.69
CA ILE A 282 0.67 15.31 -8.07
C ILE A 282 1.61 15.82 -6.97
N PRO A 283 1.16 16.01 -5.70
CA PRO A 283 2.05 16.47 -4.63
C PRO A 283 3.25 15.53 -4.40
N PHE A 284 3.02 14.22 -4.48
CA PHE A 284 4.08 13.24 -4.27
C PHE A 284 5.09 13.22 -5.44
N ILE A 285 4.65 13.45 -6.68
CA ILE A 285 5.54 13.62 -7.84
C ILE A 285 6.43 14.85 -7.62
N ILE A 286 5.84 15.98 -7.21
CA ILE A 286 6.59 17.22 -6.97
C ILE A 286 7.64 17.01 -5.87
N VAL A 287 7.25 16.46 -4.72
CA VAL A 287 8.16 16.14 -3.63
C VAL A 287 9.26 15.18 -4.08
N GLY A 288 8.91 14.14 -4.85
CA GLY A 288 9.87 13.19 -5.39
C GLY A 288 10.92 13.85 -6.29
N VAL A 289 10.50 14.71 -7.22
CA VAL A 289 11.41 15.46 -8.10
C VAL A 289 12.29 16.40 -7.28
N MET A 290 11.76 17.09 -6.28
CA MET A 290 12.52 17.94 -5.39
C MET A 290 13.60 17.15 -4.62
N CYS A 291 13.27 15.96 -4.13
CA CYS A 291 14.22 15.07 -3.44
C CYS A 291 15.34 14.62 -4.39
N MET A 292 15.02 14.27 -5.63
CA MET A 292 16.04 13.89 -6.63
C MET A 292 16.97 15.05 -6.98
N ALA A 293 16.43 16.25 -7.10
CA ALA A 293 17.21 17.45 -7.44
C ALA A 293 17.99 18.01 -6.25
N GLY A 294 17.57 17.74 -5.02
CA GLY A 294 18.12 18.36 -3.80
C GLY A 294 19.57 18.00 -3.47
N GLY A 295 20.06 16.82 -3.89
CA GLY A 295 21.46 16.43 -3.82
C GLY A 295 22.14 16.73 -2.47
N LYS A 296 23.25 17.48 -2.51
CA LYS A 296 24.05 17.82 -1.33
C LYS A 296 23.30 18.68 -0.30
N TRP A 297 22.32 19.47 -0.73
CA TRP A 297 21.51 20.28 0.18
C TRP A 297 20.58 19.38 1.02
N MET A 298 19.92 18.42 0.40
CA MET A 298 19.10 17.42 1.11
C MET A 298 19.95 16.60 2.07
N GLN A 299 21.16 16.22 1.68
CA GLN A 299 22.09 15.49 2.55
C GLN A 299 22.40 16.26 3.84
N LYS A 300 22.61 17.59 3.75
CA LYS A 300 22.83 18.43 4.92
C LYS A 300 21.62 18.50 5.86
N LEU A 301 20.42 18.54 5.30
CA LEU A 301 19.19 18.53 6.12
C LEU A 301 18.98 17.22 6.90
N GLY A 302 19.51 16.12 6.40
CA GLY A 302 19.40 14.81 7.04
C GLY A 302 20.47 14.50 8.08
N THR A 303 21.52 15.32 8.18
CA THR A 303 22.59 15.14 9.16
C THR A 303 22.31 15.95 10.42
N GLU A 304 22.01 15.26 11.55
CA GLU A 304 22.12 15.94 12.85
C GLU A 304 23.58 16.32 13.11
N PRO A 305 23.85 17.50 13.70
CA PRO A 305 25.19 17.89 14.09
C PRO A 305 25.75 16.81 15.03
N GLN A 306 26.85 16.20 14.65
CA GLN A 306 27.55 15.19 15.44
C GLN A 306 28.00 15.87 16.76
N LYS A 307 27.23 15.75 17.81
CA LYS A 307 27.78 15.89 19.17
C LYS A 307 28.79 14.76 19.33
N LYS A 308 30.07 15.10 19.40
CA LYS A 308 31.15 14.15 19.72
C LYS A 308 30.70 13.33 20.92
N ILE A 309 30.44 12.04 20.70
CA ILE A 309 30.28 11.08 21.79
C ILE A 309 31.68 11.02 22.43
N ARG A 310 31.84 11.58 23.61
CA ARG A 310 32.94 11.22 24.49
C ARG A 310 32.61 9.83 25.02
N LEU A 311 33.36 8.85 24.55
CA LEU A 311 33.42 7.51 25.13
C LEU A 311 33.93 7.61 26.56
#